data_6ba78aea3a08ad2de4cc5702dc4dfc1d
#
_entry.id   6ba78aea3a08ad2de4cc5702dc4dfc1d
#
_cell.length_a   1.000
_cell.length_b   1.000
_cell.length_c   1.000
_cell.angle_alpha   90.00
_cell.angle_beta   90.00
_cell.angle_gamma   90.00
#
_symmetry.space_group_name_H-M   'P 1'
#
loop_
_entity.id
_entity.type
_entity.pdbx_description
1 polymer ?
#
loop_
_entity_poly.entity_id
_entity_poly.type
_entity_poly.pdbx_seq_one_letter_code
_entity_poly.pdbx_strand_id
1 'polypeptide(L)'
;KISFNGGKINFNEINEKKCGHIHTYYPPAKAGHGIMYQVQPAEGIFLSVSDWTPSHDMERRYQIEHKMIKMYYLESGAVRLIQNGKRTAVIQEGINLYLNRPSKGRVLYRAGIPLRYISVLLLEDYFLPFLQSRYASDGLDYAALFSWREFDYNTPEIERIFLQIKDKILSGETSRLYYESKVGELLSVAAGNAQRQKQQANASLNRMKDCLSPVEQKALERARLTIERSILNPPSSEELCSIAAMGHTKFRRTFQLRYGLSPRDYILRARMHYACLLL
;
A
#
# COMPACT_ATOMS: atom_id res chain seq x y z
N LYS A 1 0.82 22.20 -5.01
CA LYS A 1 -0.44 22.04 -5.77
C LYS A 1 -0.50 20.61 -6.24
N ILE A 2 -1.39 19.79 -5.68
CA ILE A 2 -1.68 18.47 -6.24
C ILE A 2 -2.65 18.74 -7.37
N SER A 3 -2.15 18.85 -8.59
CA SER A 3 -3.01 18.95 -9.74
C SER A 3 -3.26 17.55 -10.28
N PHE A 4 -4.48 17.10 -10.18
CA PHE A 4 -4.95 15.93 -10.88
C PHE A 4 -5.35 16.35 -12.29
N ASN A 5 -4.37 16.59 -13.16
CA ASN A 5 -4.60 17.00 -14.53
C ASN A 5 -4.80 15.80 -15.44
N GLY A 6 -5.97 15.77 -16.07
CA GLY A 6 -6.12 15.33 -17.45
C GLY A 6 -6.04 13.85 -17.74
N GLY A 7 -7.04 13.14 -17.46
CA GLY A 7 -7.66 12.16 -18.33
C GLY A 7 -9.12 12.59 -18.42
N LYS A 8 -9.85 12.27 -19.44
CA LYS A 8 -11.17 12.81 -19.85
C LYS A 8 -12.29 12.96 -18.80
N ILE A 9 -11.97 12.85 -17.51
CA ILE A 9 -12.81 13.25 -16.39
C ILE A 9 -12.19 14.53 -15.86
N ASN A 10 -12.77 15.62 -16.28
CA ASN A 10 -12.52 16.91 -15.67
C ASN A 10 -13.22 16.87 -14.30
N PHE A 11 -12.47 16.64 -13.21
CA PHE A 11 -13.03 16.77 -11.86
C PHE A 11 -13.52 18.20 -11.56
N ASN A 12 -13.32 19.14 -12.49
CA ASN A 12 -13.92 20.48 -12.46
C ASN A 12 -15.43 20.48 -12.76
N GLU A 13 -16.02 19.38 -13.25
CA GLU A 13 -17.46 19.19 -13.43
C GLU A 13 -18.12 18.44 -12.26
N ILE A 14 -17.39 18.23 -11.16
CA ILE A 14 -17.91 17.58 -9.97
C ILE A 14 -18.84 18.57 -9.26
N ASN A 15 -20.07 18.12 -8.97
CA ASN A 15 -20.94 18.83 -8.05
C ASN A 15 -20.33 18.73 -6.65
N GLU A 16 -19.72 19.81 -6.18
CA GLU A 16 -19.15 19.92 -4.87
C GLU A 16 -20.18 20.48 -3.88
N LYS A 17 -20.35 19.81 -2.73
CA LYS A 17 -21.00 20.38 -1.56
C LYS A 17 -19.99 20.53 -0.44
N LYS A 18 -19.97 21.66 0.21
CA LYS A 18 -19.09 21.95 1.33
C LYS A 18 -19.88 22.10 2.62
N CYS A 19 -19.51 21.33 3.65
CA CYS A 19 -20.01 21.44 4.99
C CYS A 19 -18.82 21.53 5.96
N GLY A 20 -18.55 22.72 6.48
CA GLY A 20 -17.36 22.95 7.30
C GLY A 20 -16.08 22.63 6.54
N HIS A 21 -15.34 21.62 7.00
CA HIS A 21 -14.10 21.13 6.40
C HIS A 21 -14.29 19.86 5.56
N ILE A 22 -15.53 19.40 5.41
CA ILE A 22 -15.87 18.22 4.61
C ILE A 22 -16.31 18.69 3.24
N HIS A 23 -15.58 18.25 2.24
CA HIS A 23 -15.92 18.42 0.83
C HIS A 23 -16.54 17.13 0.32
N THR A 24 -17.71 17.22 -0.27
CA THR A 24 -18.42 16.08 -0.86
C THR A 24 -18.42 16.24 -2.37
N TYR A 25 -17.99 15.20 -3.06
CA TYR A 25 -17.88 15.16 -4.51
C TYR A 25 -18.74 14.06 -5.09
N TYR A 26 -19.41 14.35 -6.19
CA TYR A 26 -20.19 13.41 -6.98
C TYR A 26 -19.57 13.26 -8.35
N PRO A 27 -19.38 12.03 -8.86
CA PRO A 27 -18.88 11.85 -10.22
C PRO A 27 -19.90 12.37 -11.23
N PRO A 28 -19.46 12.89 -12.41
CA PRO A 28 -20.36 13.18 -13.49
C PRO A 28 -21.15 11.92 -13.88
N ALA A 29 -22.42 12.03 -14.23
CA ALA A 29 -23.28 10.89 -14.57
C ALA A 29 -22.68 9.98 -15.66
N LYS A 30 -21.92 10.56 -16.59
CA LYS A 30 -21.22 9.82 -17.65
C LYS A 30 -20.05 8.97 -17.12
N ALA A 31 -19.49 9.32 -15.96
CA ALA A 31 -18.32 8.65 -15.40
C ALA A 31 -18.67 7.50 -14.46
N GLY A 32 -19.89 7.52 -13.92
CA GLY A 32 -20.36 6.51 -12.97
C GLY A 32 -21.28 7.10 -11.93
N HIS A 33 -21.48 6.36 -10.86
CA HIS A 33 -22.30 6.78 -9.73
C HIS A 33 -21.56 6.54 -8.42
N GLY A 34 -21.91 7.32 -7.41
CA GLY A 34 -21.29 7.20 -6.08
C GLY A 34 -21.01 8.55 -5.46
N ILE A 35 -20.16 8.53 -4.43
CA ILE A 35 -19.85 9.68 -3.60
C ILE A 35 -18.41 9.59 -3.08
N MET A 36 -17.76 10.74 -2.94
CA MET A 36 -16.48 10.86 -2.28
C MET A 36 -16.52 12.01 -1.29
N TYR A 37 -16.07 11.75 -0.09
CA TYR A 37 -15.85 12.75 0.96
C TYR A 37 -14.36 13.02 1.10
N GLN A 38 -14.00 14.26 1.30
CA GLN A 38 -12.62 14.68 1.56
C GLN A 38 -12.60 15.65 2.73
N VAL A 39 -11.66 15.44 3.64
CA VAL A 39 -11.39 16.30 4.79
C VAL A 39 -9.92 16.70 4.77
N GLN A 40 -9.66 17.97 4.97
CA GLN A 40 -8.31 18.51 5.14
C GLN A 40 -8.20 19.14 6.54
N PRO A 41 -7.82 18.37 7.57
CA PRO A 41 -7.76 18.87 8.94
C PRO A 41 -6.61 19.85 9.15
N ALA A 42 -5.48 19.61 8.49
CA ALA A 42 -4.31 20.49 8.51
C ALA A 42 -3.64 20.53 7.14
N GLU A 43 -2.71 21.47 6.96
CA GLU A 43 -1.93 21.56 5.74
C GLU A 43 -1.13 20.27 5.51
N GLY A 44 -1.15 19.77 4.30
CA GLY A 44 -0.46 18.52 3.92
C GLY A 44 -1.13 17.22 4.39
N ILE A 45 -2.27 17.27 5.07
CA ILE A 45 -3.04 16.10 5.52
C ILE A 45 -4.38 16.04 4.79
N PHE A 46 -4.65 14.95 4.10
CA PHE A 46 -5.92 14.72 3.40
C PHE A 46 -6.49 13.36 3.78
N LEU A 47 -7.74 13.35 4.20
CA LEU A 47 -8.52 12.16 4.49
C LEU A 47 -9.61 12.04 3.44
N SER A 48 -9.87 10.83 2.94
CA SER A 48 -10.95 10.63 1.97
C SER A 48 -11.68 9.32 2.24
N VAL A 49 -13.00 9.36 2.05
CA VAL A 49 -13.87 8.19 1.99
C VAL A 49 -14.52 8.17 0.62
N SER A 50 -14.44 7.06 -0.07
CA SER A 50 -15.00 6.90 -1.41
C SER A 50 -15.86 5.65 -1.51
N ASP A 51 -17.02 5.80 -2.08
CA ASP A 51 -17.87 4.72 -2.60
C ASP A 51 -18.28 5.12 -4.02
N TRP A 52 -17.60 4.56 -5.01
CA TRP A 52 -17.76 4.96 -6.40
C TRP A 52 -17.70 3.76 -7.34
N THR A 53 -18.61 3.69 -8.29
CA THR A 53 -18.65 2.66 -9.33
C THR A 53 -18.53 3.32 -10.71
N PRO A 54 -17.46 3.02 -11.48
CA PRO A 54 -17.30 3.50 -12.84
C PRO A 54 -18.38 2.94 -13.77
N SER A 55 -18.93 3.75 -14.68
CA SER A 55 -19.88 3.29 -15.70
C SER A 55 -19.23 2.62 -16.90
N HIS A 56 -17.97 2.88 -17.14
CA HIS A 56 -17.17 2.31 -18.23
C HIS A 56 -15.71 2.18 -17.81
N ASP A 57 -14.91 1.43 -18.55
CA ASP A 57 -13.47 1.33 -18.32
C ASP A 57 -12.82 2.70 -18.50
N MET A 58 -12.06 3.13 -17.52
CA MET A 58 -11.54 4.48 -17.45
C MET A 58 -10.06 4.52 -17.14
N GLU A 59 -9.38 5.49 -17.75
CA GLU A 59 -8.00 5.84 -17.42
C GLU A 59 -7.96 7.23 -16.81
N ARG A 60 -7.39 7.34 -15.62
CA ARG A 60 -7.10 8.62 -14.99
C ARG A 60 -5.60 8.83 -14.92
N ARG A 61 -5.13 9.92 -15.51
CA ARG A 61 -3.72 10.33 -15.41
C ARG A 61 -3.50 11.15 -14.15
N TYR A 62 -2.33 10.99 -13.54
CA TYR A 62 -1.92 11.80 -12.40
C TYR A 62 -0.48 12.28 -12.59
N GLN A 63 -0.21 13.43 -12.02
CA GLN A 63 1.12 13.98 -11.84
C GLN A 63 1.24 14.45 -10.39
N ILE A 64 2.26 13.98 -9.70
CA ILE A 64 2.52 14.27 -8.30
C ILE A 64 3.90 14.93 -8.25
N GLU A 65 3.95 16.13 -7.72
CA GLU A 65 5.14 16.97 -7.62
C GLU A 65 5.82 16.84 -6.25
N HIS A 66 5.06 16.43 -5.24
CA HIS A 66 5.55 16.29 -3.87
C HIS A 66 5.79 14.83 -3.51
N LYS A 67 6.73 14.59 -2.61
CA LYS A 67 6.87 13.31 -1.96
C LYS A 67 5.75 13.14 -0.95
N MET A 68 5.07 11.99 -0.98
CA MET A 68 3.92 11.74 -0.13
C MET A 68 3.82 10.27 0.29
N ILE A 69 3.18 10.07 1.43
CA ILE A 69 2.62 8.77 1.84
C ILE A 69 1.12 8.80 1.56
N LYS A 70 0.60 7.76 0.94
CA LYS A 70 -0.82 7.47 0.93
C LYS A 70 -1.06 6.09 1.50
N MET A 71 -1.75 6.03 2.62
CA MET A 71 -2.23 4.78 3.20
C MET A 71 -3.73 4.71 2.98
N TYR A 72 -4.22 3.55 2.55
CA TYR A 72 -5.64 3.35 2.35
C TYR A 72 -6.06 1.93 2.69
N TYR A 73 -7.27 1.83 3.23
CA TYR A 73 -7.99 0.61 3.41
C TYR A 73 -8.98 0.48 2.27
N LEU A 74 -8.74 -0.47 1.37
CA LEU A 74 -9.62 -0.81 0.27
C LEU A 74 -10.59 -1.89 0.75
N GLU A 75 -11.84 -1.50 0.99
CA GLU A 75 -12.89 -2.40 1.46
C GLU A 75 -13.39 -3.30 0.34
N SER A 76 -13.44 -2.78 -0.89
CA SER A 76 -13.81 -3.57 -2.06
C SER A 76 -13.27 -2.97 -3.36
N GLY A 77 -13.00 -3.85 -4.31
CA GLY A 77 -12.54 -3.52 -5.65
C GLY A 77 -11.04 -3.68 -5.82
N ALA A 78 -10.57 -3.34 -7.00
CA ALA A 78 -9.16 -3.34 -7.34
C ALA A 78 -8.84 -2.20 -8.30
N VAL A 79 -7.63 -1.66 -8.20
CA VAL A 79 -7.15 -0.60 -9.10
C VAL A 79 -5.81 -0.99 -9.67
N ARG A 80 -5.65 -0.81 -10.96
CA ARG A 80 -4.35 -0.99 -11.61
C ARG A 80 -3.66 0.36 -11.75
N LEU A 81 -2.43 0.43 -11.25
CA LEU A 81 -1.59 1.62 -11.26
C LEU A 81 -0.42 1.41 -12.22
N ILE A 82 -0.27 2.28 -13.20
CA ILE A 82 0.87 2.30 -14.12
C ILE A 82 1.68 3.56 -13.82
N GLN A 83 2.91 3.38 -13.33
CA GLN A 83 3.79 4.47 -12.93
C GLN A 83 4.97 4.59 -13.92
N ASN A 84 5.24 5.80 -14.40
CA ASN A 84 6.34 6.12 -15.33
C ASN A 84 6.40 5.20 -16.57
N GLY A 85 5.24 4.73 -17.04
CA GLY A 85 5.10 3.89 -18.23
C GLY A 85 5.60 2.45 -18.12
N LYS A 86 6.21 2.04 -16.99
CA LYS A 86 6.89 0.75 -16.87
C LYS A 86 6.52 -0.08 -15.64
N ARG A 87 6.06 0.53 -14.56
CA ARG A 87 5.69 -0.19 -13.34
C ARG A 87 4.19 -0.33 -13.24
N THR A 88 3.71 -1.56 -13.21
CA THR A 88 2.30 -1.86 -12.91
C THR A 88 2.22 -2.39 -11.50
N ALA A 89 1.36 -1.78 -10.69
CA ALA A 89 0.97 -2.27 -9.37
C ALA A 89 -0.54 -2.47 -9.36
N VAL A 90 -0.99 -3.58 -8.79
CA VAL A 90 -2.40 -3.80 -8.51
C VAL A 90 -2.61 -3.55 -7.01
N ILE A 91 -3.53 -2.65 -6.73
CA ILE A 91 -3.98 -2.35 -5.39
C ILE A 91 -5.18 -3.23 -5.14
N GLN A 92 -5.09 -4.07 -4.12
CA GLN A 92 -6.10 -5.05 -3.75
C GLN A 92 -6.78 -4.68 -2.44
N GLU A 93 -7.85 -5.38 -2.12
CA GLU A 93 -8.55 -5.27 -0.85
C GLU A 93 -7.60 -5.42 0.34
N GLY A 94 -7.89 -4.68 1.40
CA GLY A 94 -7.07 -4.57 2.59
C GLY A 94 -6.29 -3.26 2.68
N ILE A 95 -5.34 -3.22 3.61
CA ILE A 95 -4.55 -2.02 3.91
C ILE A 95 -3.34 -1.95 2.99
N ASN A 96 -3.25 -0.86 2.25
CA ASN A 96 -2.19 -0.62 1.29
C ASN A 96 -1.45 0.68 1.64
N LEU A 97 -0.14 0.63 1.62
CA LEU A 97 0.70 1.82 1.76
C LEU A 97 1.37 2.13 0.42
N TYR A 98 1.13 3.32 -0.05
CA TYR A 98 1.68 3.82 -1.29
C TYR A 98 2.59 5.02 -1.03
N LEU A 99 3.87 4.84 -1.33
CA LEU A 99 4.87 5.88 -1.27
C LEU A 99 5.07 6.45 -2.65
N ASN A 100 4.85 7.75 -2.79
CA ASN A 100 5.07 8.41 -4.04
C ASN A 100 6.18 9.44 -3.92
N ARG A 101 7.16 9.33 -4.82
CA ARG A 101 8.09 10.39 -5.15
C ARG A 101 7.50 11.18 -6.32
N PRO A 102 8.00 12.38 -6.62
CA PRO A 102 7.58 13.09 -7.81
C PRO A 102 7.52 12.15 -9.02
N SER A 103 6.32 11.97 -9.56
CA SER A 103 6.06 10.95 -10.58
C SER A 103 4.78 11.26 -11.34
N LYS A 104 4.69 10.71 -12.53
CA LYS A 104 3.46 10.72 -13.35
C LYS A 104 3.05 9.31 -13.70
N GLY A 105 1.76 9.10 -13.86
CA GLY A 105 1.25 7.77 -14.17
C GLY A 105 -0.22 7.76 -14.53
N ARG A 106 -0.78 6.55 -14.54
CA ARG A 106 -2.17 6.28 -14.89
C ARG A 106 -2.78 5.31 -13.90
N VAL A 107 -4.03 5.54 -13.57
CA VAL A 107 -4.86 4.62 -12.80
C VAL A 107 -5.94 4.09 -13.74
N LEU A 108 -6.07 2.79 -13.83
CA LEU A 108 -7.07 2.13 -14.65
C LEU A 108 -8.20 1.62 -13.74
N TYR A 109 -9.42 1.96 -14.10
CA TYR A 109 -10.64 1.55 -13.45
C TYR A 109 -11.45 0.67 -14.38
N ARG A 110 -12.06 -0.40 -13.85
CA ARG A 110 -12.95 -1.29 -14.59
C ARG A 110 -14.40 -0.90 -14.41
N ALA A 111 -15.17 -0.94 -15.49
CA ALA A 111 -16.60 -0.70 -15.49
C ALA A 111 -17.32 -1.64 -14.51
N GLY A 112 -18.27 -1.09 -13.77
CA GLY A 112 -19.13 -1.88 -12.87
C GLY A 112 -18.44 -2.43 -11.62
N ILE A 113 -17.14 -2.22 -11.43
CA ILE A 113 -16.43 -2.65 -10.22
C ILE A 113 -16.51 -1.53 -9.17
N PRO A 114 -17.23 -1.71 -8.06
CA PRO A 114 -17.32 -0.69 -7.01
C PRO A 114 -15.96 -0.53 -6.32
N LEU A 115 -15.57 0.72 -6.10
CA LEU A 115 -14.37 1.09 -5.37
C LEU A 115 -14.74 1.75 -4.06
N ARG A 116 -14.62 1.00 -2.98
CA ARG A 116 -14.87 1.48 -1.62
C ARG A 116 -13.56 1.55 -0.86
N TYR A 117 -13.16 2.74 -0.48
CA TYR A 117 -11.92 2.91 0.28
C TYR A 117 -11.96 4.10 1.22
N ILE A 118 -11.15 3.98 2.26
CA ILE A 118 -10.78 5.08 3.14
C ILE A 118 -9.31 5.36 2.91
N SER A 119 -8.89 6.61 2.81
CA SER A 119 -7.48 6.93 2.61
C SER A 119 -7.03 8.11 3.46
N VAL A 120 -5.76 8.03 3.88
CA VAL A 120 -4.98 9.09 4.51
C VAL A 120 -3.80 9.38 3.59
N LEU A 121 -3.68 10.64 3.17
CA LEU A 121 -2.57 11.13 2.35
C LEU A 121 -1.84 12.21 3.13
N LEU A 122 -0.51 12.08 3.20
CA LEU A 122 0.38 12.97 3.92
C LEU A 122 1.47 13.46 2.98
N LEU A 123 1.63 14.78 2.89
CA LEU A 123 2.75 15.39 2.18
C LEU A 123 3.96 15.45 3.10
N GLU A 124 5.11 14.93 2.64
CA GLU A 124 6.34 14.85 3.44
C GLU A 124 6.79 16.22 3.94
N ASP A 125 6.78 17.22 3.07
CA ASP A 125 7.26 18.56 3.37
C ASP A 125 6.53 19.23 4.55
N TYR A 126 5.27 18.89 4.79
CA TYR A 126 4.45 19.44 5.86
C TYR A 126 4.45 18.56 7.12
N PHE A 127 4.46 17.26 6.94
CA PHE A 127 4.20 16.34 8.04
C PHE A 127 5.47 15.85 8.73
N LEU A 128 6.56 15.64 7.99
CA LEU A 128 7.82 15.14 8.56
C LEU A 128 8.45 16.12 9.56
N PRO A 129 8.52 17.44 9.30
CA PRO A 129 9.02 18.41 10.27
C PRO A 129 8.18 18.42 11.56
N PHE A 130 6.86 18.30 11.46
CA PHE A 130 5.98 18.21 12.63
C PHE A 130 6.29 16.97 13.49
N LEU A 131 6.46 15.80 12.89
CA LEU A 131 6.81 14.58 13.61
C LEU A 131 8.19 14.69 14.25
N GLN A 132 9.19 15.18 13.53
CA GLN A 132 10.55 15.32 14.02
C GLN A 132 10.65 16.28 15.20
N SER A 133 9.95 17.43 15.14
CA SER A 133 9.98 18.43 16.21
C SER A 133 9.35 17.96 17.51
N ARG A 134 8.36 17.07 17.45
CA ARG A 134 7.60 16.63 18.62
C ARG A 134 7.98 15.25 19.15
N TYR A 135 8.39 14.35 18.26
CA TYR A 135 8.51 12.92 18.57
C TYR A 135 9.88 12.32 18.22
N ALA A 136 10.91 13.16 18.03
CA ALA A 136 12.26 12.69 17.74
C ALA A 136 12.82 11.75 18.84
N SER A 137 12.38 11.94 20.09
CA SER A 137 12.81 11.16 21.26
C SER A 137 12.11 9.81 21.41
N ASP A 138 11.06 9.53 20.65
CA ASP A 138 10.23 8.32 20.82
C ASP A 138 10.93 7.04 20.34
N GLY A 139 12.14 7.15 19.77
CA GLY A 139 12.90 6.01 19.23
C GLY A 139 12.26 5.40 17.96
N LEU A 140 11.22 6.01 17.41
CA LEU A 140 10.61 5.64 16.15
C LEU A 140 11.20 6.48 15.01
N ASP A 141 11.67 5.79 13.97
CA ASP A 141 12.15 6.47 12.76
C ASP A 141 10.97 6.82 11.84
N TYR A 142 10.33 7.94 12.12
CA TYR A 142 9.23 8.44 11.30
C TYR A 142 9.66 8.80 9.86
N ALA A 143 10.92 9.16 9.65
CA ALA A 143 11.44 9.40 8.31
C ALA A 143 11.52 8.10 7.50
N ALA A 144 11.75 6.97 8.16
CA ALA A 144 11.73 5.67 7.51
C ALA A 144 10.33 5.28 7.00
N LEU A 145 9.23 5.81 7.59
CA LEU A 145 7.87 5.60 7.05
C LEU A 145 7.79 5.96 5.56
N PHE A 146 8.51 6.99 5.13
CA PHE A 146 8.56 7.42 3.73
C PHE A 146 9.45 6.54 2.84
N SER A 147 10.02 5.46 3.38
CA SER A 147 10.81 4.48 2.64
C SER A 147 10.27 3.05 2.72
N TRP A 148 9.31 2.77 3.58
CA TRP A 148 8.82 1.42 3.87
C TRP A 148 7.79 0.94 2.83
N ARG A 149 8.19 0.01 1.98
CA ARG A 149 7.33 -0.55 0.92
C ARG A 149 6.94 -2.02 1.14
N GLU A 150 7.62 -2.72 2.04
CA GLU A 150 7.58 -4.19 2.09
C GLU A 150 6.91 -4.76 3.33
N PHE A 151 6.24 -3.89 4.13
CA PHE A 151 5.61 -4.34 5.37
C PHE A 151 4.13 -4.64 5.17
N ASP A 152 3.68 -5.66 5.88
CA ASP A 152 2.25 -5.97 5.99
C ASP A 152 1.61 -5.05 7.03
N TYR A 153 0.68 -4.24 6.58
CA TYR A 153 -0.08 -3.31 7.41
C TYR A 153 -1.50 -3.82 7.72
N ASN A 154 -1.87 -5.03 7.23
CA ASN A 154 -3.18 -5.63 7.46
C ASN A 154 -3.29 -6.13 8.90
N THR A 155 -3.58 -5.23 9.82
CA THR A 155 -3.84 -5.55 11.22
C THR A 155 -5.20 -5.02 11.65
N PRO A 156 -5.92 -5.73 12.55
CA PRO A 156 -7.23 -5.27 13.05
C PRO A 156 -7.16 -3.89 13.71
N GLU A 157 -6.01 -3.53 14.26
CA GLU A 157 -5.77 -2.24 14.89
C GLU A 157 -5.78 -1.10 13.87
N ILE A 158 -5.06 -1.24 12.75
CA ILE A 158 -5.03 -0.24 11.67
C ILE A 158 -6.39 -0.17 10.97
N GLU A 159 -7.01 -1.31 10.70
CA GLU A 159 -8.36 -1.37 10.11
C GLU A 159 -9.38 -0.59 10.96
N ARG A 160 -9.36 -0.80 12.28
CA ARG A 160 -10.25 -0.08 13.21
C ARG A 160 -10.08 1.43 13.12
N ILE A 161 -8.85 1.92 13.01
CA ILE A 161 -8.58 3.35 12.87
C ILE A 161 -9.22 3.90 11.59
N PHE A 162 -9.08 3.19 10.46
CA PHE A 162 -9.72 3.59 9.21
C PHE A 162 -11.24 3.62 9.33
N LEU A 163 -11.85 2.60 9.93
CA LEU A 163 -13.30 2.55 10.12
C LEU A 163 -13.81 3.68 11.01
N GLN A 164 -13.09 4.03 12.08
CA GLN A 164 -13.41 5.16 12.94
C GLN A 164 -13.34 6.50 12.19
N ILE A 165 -12.34 6.68 11.33
CA ILE A 165 -12.24 7.86 10.46
C ILE A 165 -13.45 7.93 9.51
N LYS A 166 -13.80 6.80 8.88
CA LYS A 166 -14.96 6.70 7.98
C LYS A 166 -16.24 7.10 8.68
N ASP A 167 -16.53 6.50 9.84
CA ASP A 167 -17.76 6.74 10.59
C ASP A 167 -17.90 8.21 10.97
N LYS A 168 -16.81 8.87 11.35
CA LYS A 168 -16.80 10.29 11.70
C LYS A 168 -17.00 11.20 10.48
N ILE A 169 -16.41 10.87 9.36
CA ILE A 169 -16.63 11.62 8.10
C ILE A 169 -18.10 11.49 7.68
N LEU A 170 -18.65 10.28 7.72
CA LEU A 170 -20.04 10.03 7.32
C LEU A 170 -21.05 10.66 8.28
N SER A 171 -20.74 10.78 9.56
CA SER A 171 -21.58 11.47 10.55
C SER A 171 -21.50 13.00 10.48
N GLY A 172 -20.65 13.54 9.60
CA GLY A 172 -20.48 15.00 9.46
C GLY A 172 -19.63 15.65 10.54
N GLU A 173 -18.82 14.89 11.28
CA GLU A 173 -17.90 15.43 12.30
C GLU A 173 -16.88 16.37 11.67
N THR A 174 -16.73 17.57 12.20
CA THR A 174 -15.85 18.62 11.67
C THR A 174 -14.63 18.92 12.53
N SER A 175 -14.43 18.19 13.63
CA SER A 175 -13.30 18.41 14.55
C SER A 175 -11.97 18.09 13.88
N ARG A 176 -11.17 19.11 13.62
CA ARG A 176 -9.81 18.94 13.08
C ARG A 176 -8.93 18.16 14.03
N LEU A 177 -9.03 18.44 15.33
CA LEU A 177 -8.26 17.75 16.37
C LEU A 177 -8.53 16.23 16.35
N TYR A 178 -9.78 15.81 16.14
CA TYR A 178 -10.11 14.40 16.02
C TYR A 178 -9.34 13.74 14.86
N TYR A 179 -9.39 14.33 13.67
CA TYR A 179 -8.74 13.79 12.49
C TYR A 179 -7.21 13.79 12.61
N GLU A 180 -6.62 14.85 13.12
CA GLU A 180 -5.17 14.92 13.37
C GLU A 180 -4.73 13.86 14.38
N SER A 181 -5.49 13.65 15.45
CA SER A 181 -5.23 12.62 16.45
C SER A 181 -5.30 11.21 15.85
N LYS A 182 -6.29 10.95 14.98
CA LYS A 182 -6.42 9.67 14.29
C LYS A 182 -5.28 9.41 13.28
N VAL A 183 -4.81 10.44 12.61
CA VAL A 183 -3.63 10.35 11.74
C VAL A 183 -2.38 10.04 12.58
N GLY A 184 -2.20 10.70 13.72
CA GLY A 184 -1.11 10.42 14.66
C GLY A 184 -1.13 8.98 15.16
N GLU A 185 -2.31 8.50 15.60
CA GLU A 185 -2.52 7.11 16.02
C GLU A 185 -2.16 6.12 14.89
N LEU A 186 -2.68 6.34 13.69
CA LEU A 186 -2.41 5.52 12.51
C LEU A 186 -0.91 5.41 12.22
N LEU A 187 -0.20 6.53 12.24
CA LEU A 187 1.24 6.55 11.99
C LEU A 187 2.04 5.86 13.09
N SER A 188 1.68 6.07 14.34
CA SER A 188 2.33 5.42 15.49
C SER A 188 2.21 3.90 15.40
N VAL A 189 0.99 3.40 15.14
CA VAL A 189 0.74 1.95 14.98
C VAL A 189 1.46 1.40 13.76
N ALA A 190 1.41 2.08 12.62
CA ALA A 190 2.08 1.65 11.40
C ALA A 190 3.61 1.63 11.59
N ALA A 191 4.19 2.64 12.25
CA ALA A 191 5.61 2.70 12.57
C ALA A 191 6.03 1.55 13.49
N GLY A 192 5.28 1.32 14.56
CA GLY A 192 5.55 0.22 15.50
C GLY A 192 5.46 -1.16 14.82
N ASN A 193 4.47 -1.36 13.94
CA ASN A 193 4.32 -2.60 13.17
C ASN A 193 5.52 -2.83 12.25
N ALA A 194 5.93 -1.82 11.50
CA ALA A 194 7.06 -1.90 10.59
C ALA A 194 8.38 -2.14 11.33
N GLN A 195 8.59 -1.50 12.48
CA GLN A 195 9.76 -1.72 13.31
C GLN A 195 9.82 -3.16 13.84
N ARG A 196 8.70 -3.71 14.33
CA ARG A 196 8.60 -5.11 14.76
C ARG A 196 8.93 -6.09 13.63
N GLN A 197 8.36 -5.88 12.44
CA GLN A 197 8.63 -6.72 11.27
C GLN A 197 10.11 -6.65 10.85
N LYS A 198 10.72 -5.46 10.87
CA LYS A 198 12.14 -5.27 10.59
C LYS A 198 13.03 -5.99 11.62
N GLN A 199 12.70 -5.91 12.90
CA GLN A 199 13.43 -6.62 13.95
C GLN A 199 13.33 -8.13 13.79
N GLN A 200 12.13 -8.67 13.49
CA GLN A 200 11.92 -10.09 13.23
C GLN A 200 12.69 -10.56 11.99
N ALA A 201 12.68 -9.78 10.92
CA ALA A 201 13.44 -10.08 9.71
C ALA A 201 14.96 -10.09 9.99
N ASN A 202 15.47 -9.11 10.75
CA ASN A 202 16.88 -9.07 11.14
C ASN A 202 17.26 -10.23 12.08
N ALA A 203 16.40 -10.57 13.04
CA ALA A 203 16.63 -11.73 13.92
C ALA A 203 16.67 -13.04 13.13
N SER A 204 15.77 -13.18 12.14
CA SER A 204 15.77 -14.33 11.24
C SER A 204 17.00 -14.39 10.35
N LEU A 205 17.45 -13.23 9.84
CA LEU A 205 18.69 -13.11 9.07
C LEU A 205 19.94 -13.45 9.89
N ASN A 206 20.00 -13.02 11.15
CA ASN A 206 21.13 -13.34 12.04
C ASN A 206 21.14 -14.84 12.35
N ARG A 207 20.00 -15.44 12.74
CA ARG A 207 19.91 -16.89 12.92
C ARG A 207 20.33 -17.67 11.68
N MET A 208 20.06 -17.12 10.51
CA MET A 208 20.43 -17.74 9.24
C MET A 208 21.92 -17.62 8.94
N LYS A 209 22.56 -16.49 9.27
CA LYS A 209 24.01 -16.31 9.15
C LYS A 209 24.75 -17.32 10.05
N ASP A 210 24.19 -17.60 11.22
CA ASP A 210 24.75 -18.57 12.17
C ASP A 210 24.54 -20.03 11.71
N CYS A 211 23.51 -20.29 10.89
CA CYS A 211 23.10 -21.63 10.45
C CYS A 211 23.48 -21.99 9.02
N LEU A 212 23.84 -21.03 8.17
CA LEU A 212 24.08 -21.23 6.73
C LEU A 212 25.40 -20.62 6.29
N SER A 213 26.17 -21.40 5.57
CA SER A 213 27.36 -20.93 4.90
C SER A 213 27.02 -19.90 3.80
N PRO A 214 27.94 -19.01 3.39
CA PRO A 214 27.73 -18.09 2.27
C PRO A 214 27.34 -18.78 0.96
N VAL A 215 27.81 -20.03 0.77
CA VAL A 215 27.49 -20.85 -0.41
C VAL A 215 26.01 -21.25 -0.38
N GLU A 216 25.51 -21.68 0.77
CA GLU A 216 24.11 -22.07 0.95
C GLU A 216 23.16 -20.88 0.82
N GLN A 217 23.57 -19.70 1.29
CA GLN A 217 22.79 -18.47 1.11
C GLN A 217 22.64 -18.10 -0.38
N LYS A 218 23.74 -18.18 -1.16
CA LYS A 218 23.70 -17.97 -2.61
C LYS A 218 22.85 -19.04 -3.32
N ALA A 219 22.87 -20.27 -2.83
CA ALA A 219 22.07 -21.36 -3.40
C ALA A 219 20.57 -21.15 -3.17
N LEU A 220 20.16 -20.71 -1.99
CA LEU A 220 18.76 -20.31 -1.69
C LEU A 220 18.30 -19.14 -2.57
N GLU A 221 19.17 -18.15 -2.77
CA GLU A 221 18.84 -17.03 -3.64
C GLU A 221 18.67 -17.46 -5.11
N ARG A 222 19.49 -18.38 -5.60
CA ARG A 222 19.31 -18.99 -6.94
C ARG A 222 17.96 -19.68 -7.05
N ALA A 223 17.59 -20.48 -6.05
CA ALA A 223 16.29 -21.16 -6.04
C ALA A 223 15.13 -20.15 -6.09
N ARG A 224 15.19 -19.06 -5.31
CA ARG A 224 14.21 -17.98 -5.35
C ARG A 224 14.10 -17.35 -6.74
N LEU A 225 15.23 -16.96 -7.31
CA LEU A 225 15.27 -16.34 -8.65
C LEU A 225 14.72 -17.27 -9.73
N THR A 226 14.93 -18.58 -9.58
CA THR A 226 14.37 -19.57 -10.51
C THR A 226 12.85 -19.62 -10.42
N ILE A 227 12.28 -19.58 -9.22
CA ILE A 227 10.83 -19.47 -9.02
C ILE A 227 10.28 -18.22 -9.71
N GLU A 228 10.91 -17.07 -9.51
CA GLU A 228 10.43 -15.79 -10.07
C GLU A 228 10.51 -15.72 -11.60
N ARG A 229 11.54 -16.34 -12.18
CA ARG A 229 11.70 -16.41 -13.64
C ARG A 229 10.71 -17.36 -14.32
N SER A 230 10.30 -18.41 -13.61
CA SER A 230 9.44 -19.47 -14.15
C SER A 230 8.09 -19.53 -13.44
N ILE A 231 7.48 -18.37 -13.17
CA ILE A 231 6.31 -18.24 -12.30
C ILE A 231 5.07 -18.97 -12.84
N LEU A 232 4.94 -19.07 -14.17
CA LEU A 232 3.85 -19.80 -14.84
C LEU A 232 4.05 -21.32 -14.73
N ASN A 233 5.29 -21.76 -14.78
CA ASN A 233 5.68 -23.16 -14.69
C ASN A 233 6.78 -23.32 -13.62
N PRO A 234 6.41 -23.20 -12.33
CA PRO A 234 7.40 -23.16 -11.26
C PRO A 234 8.11 -24.51 -11.13
N PRO A 235 9.41 -24.50 -10.77
CA PRO A 235 10.16 -25.71 -10.55
C PRO A 235 9.54 -26.58 -9.46
N SER A 236 9.70 -27.88 -9.59
CA SER A 236 9.28 -28.85 -8.58
C SER A 236 10.08 -28.68 -7.28
N SER A 237 9.59 -29.28 -6.20
CA SER A 237 10.30 -29.25 -4.92
C SER A 237 11.67 -29.93 -5.00
N GLU A 238 11.77 -30.99 -5.80
CA GLU A 238 13.01 -31.75 -6.07
C GLU A 238 14.02 -30.89 -6.83
N GLU A 239 13.57 -30.21 -7.88
CA GLU A 239 14.39 -29.29 -8.65
C GLU A 239 14.93 -28.14 -7.82
N LEU A 240 14.08 -27.55 -6.97
CA LEU A 240 14.49 -26.48 -6.04
C LEU A 240 15.52 -26.96 -5.02
N CYS A 241 15.34 -28.16 -4.48
CA CYS A 241 16.30 -28.80 -3.60
C CYS A 241 17.64 -29.06 -4.29
N SER A 242 17.60 -29.50 -5.53
CA SER A 242 18.79 -29.71 -6.38
C SER A 242 19.52 -28.40 -6.64
N ILE A 243 18.80 -27.33 -7.04
CA ILE A 243 19.37 -25.98 -7.26
C ILE A 243 20.02 -25.44 -5.99
N ALA A 244 19.40 -25.70 -4.82
CA ALA A 244 19.90 -25.27 -3.54
C ALA A 244 21.01 -26.18 -2.98
N ALA A 245 21.23 -27.35 -3.60
CA ALA A 245 22.12 -28.40 -3.08
C ALA A 245 21.81 -28.76 -1.60
N MET A 246 20.50 -28.87 -1.28
CA MET A 246 20.00 -29.12 0.06
C MET A 246 18.96 -30.25 0.07
N GLY A 247 18.93 -31.06 1.14
CA GLY A 247 17.85 -32.00 1.36
C GLY A 247 16.52 -31.26 1.67
N HIS A 248 15.38 -31.90 1.36
CA HIS A 248 14.04 -31.33 1.45
C HIS A 248 13.73 -30.61 2.78
N THR A 249 14.02 -31.27 3.89
CA THR A 249 13.75 -30.71 5.24
C THR A 249 14.58 -29.46 5.49
N LYS A 250 15.87 -29.48 5.14
CA LYS A 250 16.78 -28.34 5.28
C LYS A 250 16.37 -27.21 4.38
N PHE A 251 16.09 -27.50 3.09
CA PHE A 251 15.67 -26.49 2.11
C PHE A 251 14.39 -25.79 2.57
N ARG A 252 13.34 -26.53 2.92
CA ARG A 252 12.06 -25.97 3.37
C ARG A 252 12.24 -25.07 4.59
N ARG A 253 12.98 -25.55 5.61
CA ARG A 253 13.23 -24.78 6.83
C ARG A 253 14.03 -23.51 6.57
N THR A 254 15.12 -23.60 5.79
CA THR A 254 15.99 -22.46 5.52
C THR A 254 15.36 -21.46 4.56
N PHE A 255 14.60 -21.93 3.59
CA PHE A 255 13.82 -21.08 2.70
C PHE A 255 12.75 -20.29 3.47
N GLN A 256 12.01 -20.95 4.37
CA GLN A 256 11.02 -20.30 5.22
C GLN A 256 11.66 -19.30 6.19
N LEU A 257 12.81 -19.63 6.77
CA LEU A 257 13.58 -18.70 7.61
C LEU A 257 14.04 -17.46 6.82
N ARG A 258 14.40 -17.64 5.55
CA ARG A 258 14.92 -16.55 4.70
C ARG A 258 13.85 -15.64 4.14
N TYR A 259 12.74 -16.22 3.69
CA TYR A 259 11.73 -15.52 2.89
C TYR A 259 10.37 -15.41 3.60
N GLY A 260 10.27 -15.91 4.85
CA GLY A 260 9.05 -15.83 5.67
C GLY A 260 7.93 -16.80 5.26
N LEU A 261 8.08 -17.48 4.12
CA LEU A 261 7.08 -18.38 3.56
C LEU A 261 7.72 -19.72 3.20
N SER A 262 6.93 -20.81 3.25
CA SER A 262 7.38 -22.06 2.65
C SER A 262 7.59 -21.91 1.14
N PRO A 263 8.43 -22.71 0.49
CA PRO A 263 8.61 -22.63 -0.96
C PRO A 263 7.29 -22.70 -1.73
N ARG A 264 6.36 -23.55 -1.30
CA ARG A 264 5.02 -23.70 -1.88
C ARG A 264 4.18 -22.42 -1.74
N ASP A 265 4.15 -21.85 -0.55
CA ASP A 265 3.37 -20.63 -0.28
C ASP A 265 3.98 -19.42 -1.02
N TYR A 266 5.30 -19.39 -1.13
CA TYR A 266 6.02 -18.39 -1.90
C TYR A 266 5.62 -18.44 -3.40
N ILE A 267 5.63 -19.63 -3.97
CA ILE A 267 5.19 -19.86 -5.35
C ILE A 267 3.72 -19.45 -5.53
N LEU A 268 2.84 -19.87 -4.61
CA LEU A 268 1.43 -19.52 -4.67
C LEU A 268 1.21 -18.02 -4.62
N ARG A 269 1.85 -17.34 -3.68
CA ARG A 269 1.79 -15.88 -3.55
C ARG A 269 2.32 -15.18 -4.80
N ALA A 270 3.45 -15.63 -5.34
CA ALA A 270 4.04 -15.08 -6.55
C ALA A 270 3.13 -15.27 -7.77
N ARG A 271 2.49 -16.44 -7.90
CA ARG A 271 1.51 -16.72 -8.98
C ARG A 271 0.25 -15.88 -8.85
N MET A 272 -0.27 -15.72 -7.64
CA MET A 272 -1.42 -14.83 -7.37
C MET A 272 -1.08 -13.39 -7.74
N HIS A 273 0.08 -12.91 -7.32
CA HIS A 273 0.54 -11.58 -7.71
C HIS A 273 0.67 -11.40 -9.21
N TYR A 274 1.23 -12.41 -9.91
CA TYR A 274 1.34 -12.40 -11.38
C TYR A 274 -0.04 -12.45 -12.05
N ALA A 275 -0.96 -13.29 -11.58
CA ALA A 275 -2.32 -13.36 -12.09
C ALA A 275 -3.05 -12.01 -11.98
N CYS A 276 -2.88 -11.32 -10.84
CA CYS A 276 -3.42 -9.97 -10.65
C CYS A 276 -2.80 -8.91 -11.58
N LEU A 277 -1.61 -9.15 -12.12
CA LEU A 277 -1.00 -8.26 -13.11
C LEU A 277 -1.55 -8.47 -14.52
N LEU A 278 -2.09 -9.66 -14.80
CA LEU A 278 -2.64 -10.04 -16.11
C LEU A 278 -4.14 -9.68 -16.24
N LEU A 279 -4.86 -9.59 -15.11
CA LEU A 279 -6.27 -9.16 -15.04
C LEU A 279 -6.39 -7.64 -15.04
#